data_5a4c097a9d7d23ffe0cda7b3985b5e71
#
_entry.id   5a4c097a9d7d23ffe0cda7b3985b5e71
#
_cell.length_a   1.000
_cell.length_b   1.000
_cell.length_c   1.000
_cell.angle_alpha   90.00
_cell.angle_beta   90.00
_cell.angle_gamma   90.00
#
_symmetry.space_group_name_H-M   'P 1'
#
loop_
_entity.id
_entity.type
_entity.pdbx_description
1 polymer ?
#
loop_
_entity_poly.entity_id
_entity_poly.type
_entity_poly.pdbx_seq_one_letter_code
_entity_poly.pdbx_strand_id
1 'polypeptide(L)'
;MIISELKPFEELQQALADFDKLFIVGCAACATACKSGGEDEVFKFQEWLNEQGKDATGSVIIDEACHIARAARDLRHHKDAVQDADALVVLACGSGIQSISSNVDKRVVGGLNSMFLGNVRRFGQYEEMCSLCGDCILNETAGICPVTTCAKGLLNGPCGGMEDGHCEVDAEIECAWSLIYERLKSQQRQGVFARRVPPKNWSRRIQPGRYRLKDGER
;
A
#
# COMPACT_ATOMS: atom_id res chain seq x y z
N MET A 1 -2.51 -5.35 2.30
CA MET A 1 -1.18 -4.95 1.82
C MET A 1 -1.22 -3.53 1.28
N ILE A 2 -0.09 -2.84 1.19
CA ILE A 2 -0.03 -1.54 0.50
C ILE A 2 0.13 -1.80 -0.99
N ILE A 3 -0.81 -1.31 -1.78
CA ILE A 3 -0.72 -1.37 -3.23
C ILE A 3 0.15 -0.21 -3.68
N SER A 4 1.12 -0.51 -4.53
CA SER A 4 2.12 0.43 -5.02
C SER A 4 2.40 0.24 -6.50
N GLU A 5 2.77 1.32 -7.16
CA GLU A 5 3.18 1.35 -8.56
C GLU A 5 4.52 2.05 -8.72
N LEU A 6 5.25 1.71 -9.77
CA LEU A 6 6.48 2.39 -10.13
C LEU A 6 6.16 3.85 -10.53
N LYS A 7 6.97 4.78 -10.05
CA LYS A 7 6.88 6.17 -10.50
C LYS A 7 7.18 6.28 -11.99
N PRO A 8 6.62 7.31 -12.69
CA PRO A 8 6.99 7.58 -14.09
C PRO A 8 8.51 7.70 -14.24
N PHE A 9 9.06 7.12 -15.31
CA PHE A 9 10.50 7.14 -15.55
C PHE A 9 11.07 8.55 -15.67
N GLU A 10 10.30 9.49 -16.19
CA GLU A 10 10.67 10.91 -16.29
C GLU A 10 10.86 11.54 -14.90
N GLU A 11 9.98 11.18 -13.92
CA GLU A 11 10.11 11.64 -12.54
C GLU A 11 11.36 11.04 -11.88
N LEU A 12 11.60 9.75 -12.11
CA LEU A 12 12.78 9.05 -11.60
C LEU A 12 14.08 9.61 -12.20
N GLN A 13 14.11 9.87 -13.51
CA GLN A 13 15.25 10.46 -14.19
C GLN A 13 15.59 11.83 -13.60
N GLN A 14 14.59 12.68 -13.36
CA GLN A 14 14.80 13.98 -12.71
C GLN A 14 15.30 13.83 -11.28
N ALA A 15 14.71 12.93 -10.49
CA ALA A 15 15.09 12.71 -9.08
C ALA A 15 16.50 12.13 -8.93
N LEU A 16 17.01 11.45 -9.96
CA LEU A 16 18.31 10.80 -10.00
C LEU A 16 19.36 11.57 -10.80
N ALA A 17 19.03 12.75 -11.33
CA ALA A 17 19.91 13.48 -12.25
C ALA A 17 21.31 13.76 -11.69
N ASP A 18 21.40 14.08 -10.41
CA ASP A 18 22.63 14.48 -9.72
C ASP A 18 23.46 13.32 -9.17
N PHE A 19 23.07 12.06 -9.41
CA PHE A 19 23.72 10.88 -8.84
C PHE A 19 24.19 9.94 -9.94
N ASP A 20 25.45 9.53 -9.89
CA ASP A 20 26.03 8.60 -10.87
C ASP A 20 26.03 7.15 -10.35
N LYS A 21 26.25 6.96 -9.04
CA LYS A 21 26.34 5.66 -8.40
C LYS A 21 25.14 5.44 -7.47
N LEU A 22 24.41 4.35 -7.69
CA LEU A 22 23.16 4.09 -7.01
C LEU A 22 23.11 2.70 -6.39
N PHE A 23 22.63 2.60 -5.16
CA PHE A 23 22.32 1.31 -4.53
C PHE A 23 20.81 1.08 -4.55
N ILE A 24 20.34 -0.08 -5.00
CA ILE A 24 18.91 -0.37 -5.20
C ILE A 24 18.39 -1.23 -4.05
N VAL A 25 17.26 -0.83 -3.47
CA VAL A 25 16.58 -1.58 -2.41
C VAL A 25 15.18 -1.97 -2.86
N GLY A 26 14.92 -3.27 -2.96
CA GLY A 26 13.60 -3.83 -3.21
C GLY A 26 12.91 -4.34 -1.94
N CYS A 27 11.65 -4.75 -2.07
CA CYS A 27 10.86 -5.31 -0.96
C CYS A 27 10.13 -6.57 -1.39
N ALA A 28 10.42 -7.69 -0.73
CA ALA A 28 9.84 -9.01 -1.02
C ALA A 28 8.36 -9.15 -0.62
N ALA A 29 7.80 -8.19 0.13
CA ALA A 29 6.42 -8.23 0.60
C ALA A 29 5.43 -7.57 -0.38
N CYS A 30 4.86 -6.43 0.02
CA CYS A 30 3.82 -5.75 -0.77
C CYS A 30 4.27 -5.37 -2.19
N ALA A 31 5.51 -4.85 -2.34
CA ALA A 31 6.01 -4.40 -3.65
C ALA A 31 6.22 -5.57 -4.62
N THR A 32 6.70 -6.73 -4.16
CA THR A 32 6.77 -7.95 -4.98
C THR A 32 5.39 -8.41 -5.44
N ALA A 33 4.41 -8.44 -4.53
CA ALA A 33 3.05 -8.84 -4.88
C ALA A 33 2.38 -7.86 -5.87
N CYS A 34 2.77 -6.58 -5.84
CA CYS A 34 2.32 -5.56 -6.78
C CYS A 34 3.11 -5.54 -8.11
N LYS A 35 4.14 -6.37 -8.26
CA LYS A 35 5.06 -6.29 -9.40
C LYS A 35 5.65 -4.90 -9.61
N SER A 36 6.02 -4.25 -8.51
CA SER A 36 6.55 -2.88 -8.52
C SER A 36 7.95 -2.73 -7.90
N GLY A 37 8.41 -3.71 -7.08
CA GLY A 37 9.71 -3.60 -6.41
C GLY A 37 10.24 -4.91 -5.85
N GLY A 38 9.89 -6.05 -6.45
CA GLY A 38 10.49 -7.35 -6.18
C GLY A 38 11.81 -7.55 -6.93
N GLU A 39 12.30 -8.80 -6.96
CA GLU A 39 13.57 -9.14 -7.58
C GLU A 39 13.59 -8.81 -9.08
N ASP A 40 12.53 -9.22 -9.82
CA ASP A 40 12.41 -8.96 -11.26
C ASP A 40 12.40 -7.44 -11.57
N GLU A 41 11.71 -6.65 -10.74
CA GLU A 41 11.60 -5.21 -10.93
C GLU A 41 12.89 -4.49 -10.57
N VAL A 42 13.59 -4.95 -9.54
CA VAL A 42 14.94 -4.44 -9.17
C VAL A 42 15.93 -4.71 -10.30
N PHE A 43 15.91 -5.91 -10.88
CA PHE A 43 16.77 -6.26 -12.00
C PHE A 43 16.49 -5.36 -13.23
N LYS A 44 15.23 -5.21 -13.63
CA LYS A 44 14.83 -4.31 -14.74
C LYS A 44 15.19 -2.85 -14.46
N PHE A 45 15.07 -2.42 -13.22
CA PHE A 45 15.44 -1.06 -12.83
C PHE A 45 16.96 -0.84 -12.93
N GLN A 46 17.75 -1.86 -12.58
CA GLN A 46 19.20 -1.82 -12.75
C GLN A 46 19.60 -1.75 -14.24
N GLU A 47 18.93 -2.51 -15.12
CA GLU A 47 19.15 -2.42 -16.56
C GLU A 47 18.84 -1.00 -17.08
N TRP A 48 17.70 -0.44 -16.66
CA TRP A 48 17.32 0.92 -17.02
C TRP A 48 18.34 1.96 -16.52
N LEU A 49 18.89 1.85 -15.31
CA LEU A 49 19.94 2.74 -14.81
C LEU A 49 21.19 2.69 -15.69
N ASN A 50 21.61 1.49 -16.09
CA ASN A 50 22.76 1.30 -16.98
C ASN A 50 22.53 1.99 -18.35
N GLU A 51 21.31 1.91 -18.90
CA GLU A 51 20.93 2.61 -20.14
C GLU A 51 20.98 4.15 -19.99
N GLN A 52 20.74 4.65 -18.77
CA GLN A 52 20.89 6.08 -18.44
C GLN A 52 22.35 6.48 -18.15
N GLY A 53 23.31 5.56 -18.28
CA GLY A 53 24.73 5.80 -18.00
C GLY A 53 25.06 5.91 -16.52
N LYS A 54 24.21 5.36 -15.65
CA LYS A 54 24.42 5.33 -14.19
C LYS A 54 24.89 3.97 -13.73
N ASP A 55 25.69 3.93 -12.67
CA ASP A 55 26.26 2.71 -12.12
C ASP A 55 25.45 2.20 -10.92
N ALA A 56 25.07 0.93 -10.93
CA ALA A 56 24.45 0.27 -9.78
C ALA A 56 25.54 -0.39 -8.92
N THR A 57 25.88 0.22 -7.79
CA THR A 57 26.89 -0.30 -6.85
C THR A 57 26.48 -1.63 -6.23
N GLY A 58 25.19 -1.96 -6.26
CA GLY A 58 24.60 -3.20 -5.78
C GLY A 58 23.10 -3.09 -5.54
N SER A 59 22.51 -4.19 -5.11
CA SER A 59 21.09 -4.25 -4.76
C SER A 59 20.82 -5.21 -3.61
N VAL A 60 19.68 -5.03 -2.94
CA VAL A 60 19.18 -5.95 -1.92
C VAL A 60 17.66 -6.01 -1.97
N ILE A 61 17.11 -7.22 -1.81
CA ILE A 61 15.67 -7.42 -1.61
C ILE A 61 15.44 -7.72 -0.13
N ILE A 62 14.75 -6.82 0.56
CA ILE A 62 14.45 -6.93 1.99
C ILE A 62 13.07 -7.56 2.16
N ASP A 63 12.93 -8.57 3.01
CA ASP A 63 11.66 -9.29 3.24
C ASP A 63 10.51 -8.33 3.54
N GLU A 64 10.74 -7.40 4.47
CA GLU A 64 9.78 -6.37 4.89
C GLU A 64 10.53 -5.05 5.08
N ALA A 65 10.68 -4.26 4.02
CA ALA A 65 11.43 -3.00 4.06
C ALA A 65 10.88 -1.99 5.10
N CYS A 66 9.62 -2.12 5.50
CA CYS A 66 9.01 -1.31 6.56
C CYS A 66 9.38 -1.74 7.99
N HIS A 67 10.08 -2.87 8.16
CA HIS A 67 10.58 -3.30 9.47
C HIS A 67 11.97 -2.71 9.72
N ILE A 68 12.05 -1.61 10.50
CA ILE A 68 13.27 -0.81 10.69
C ILE A 68 14.51 -1.66 11.05
N ALA A 69 14.38 -2.58 12.01
CA ALA A 69 15.52 -3.39 12.45
C ALA A 69 16.00 -4.42 11.40
N ARG A 70 15.09 -5.00 10.61
CA ARG A 70 15.45 -5.89 9.48
C ARG A 70 16.14 -5.10 8.39
N ALA A 71 15.59 -3.95 8.00
CA ALA A 71 16.18 -3.06 7.03
C ALA A 71 17.61 -2.66 7.44
N ALA A 72 17.82 -2.29 8.70
CA ALA A 72 19.14 -1.97 9.23
C ALA A 72 20.12 -3.13 9.17
N ARG A 73 19.65 -4.36 9.47
CA ARG A 73 20.49 -5.56 9.39
C ARG A 73 20.92 -5.85 7.96
N ASP A 74 19.98 -5.84 7.03
CA ASP A 74 20.23 -6.23 5.65
C ASP A 74 21.10 -5.18 4.94
N LEU A 75 20.89 -3.89 5.19
CA LEU A 75 21.78 -2.82 4.69
C LEU A 75 23.21 -2.94 5.24
N ARG A 76 23.40 -3.40 6.50
CA ARG A 76 24.75 -3.63 7.05
C ARG A 76 25.52 -4.74 6.32
N HIS A 77 24.84 -5.75 5.81
CA HIS A 77 25.48 -6.80 5.01
C HIS A 77 25.99 -6.29 3.65
N HIS A 78 25.43 -5.15 3.19
CA HIS A 78 25.82 -4.48 1.94
C HIS A 78 26.55 -3.15 2.17
N LYS A 79 27.18 -2.99 3.35
CA LYS A 79 27.75 -1.72 3.82
C LYS A 79 28.67 -1.06 2.80
N ASP A 80 29.57 -1.82 2.18
CA ASP A 80 30.57 -1.27 1.27
C ASP A 80 29.90 -0.73 -0.01
N ALA A 81 28.96 -1.47 -0.60
CA ALA A 81 28.20 -1.04 -1.76
C ALA A 81 27.29 0.16 -1.45
N VAL A 82 26.68 0.19 -0.26
CA VAL A 82 25.91 1.34 0.22
C VAL A 82 26.79 2.57 0.44
N GLN A 83 28.02 2.39 0.92
CA GLN A 83 28.96 3.51 1.12
C GLN A 83 29.49 4.05 -0.21
N ASP A 84 29.73 3.22 -1.21
CA ASP A 84 30.18 3.64 -2.55
C ASP A 84 29.10 4.36 -3.36
N ALA A 85 27.81 4.11 -3.07
CA ALA A 85 26.69 4.78 -3.73
C ALA A 85 26.57 6.25 -3.35
N ASP A 86 26.17 7.12 -4.30
CA ASP A 86 25.82 8.52 -4.04
C ASP A 86 24.44 8.63 -3.38
N ALA A 87 23.51 7.77 -3.81
CA ALA A 87 22.15 7.69 -3.29
C ALA A 87 21.60 6.25 -3.30
N LEU A 88 20.56 6.02 -2.51
CA LEU A 88 19.79 4.78 -2.54
C LEU A 88 18.47 5.00 -3.28
N VAL A 89 18.12 4.10 -4.20
CA VAL A 89 16.78 4.03 -4.79
C VAL A 89 15.98 2.93 -4.13
N VAL A 90 14.80 3.25 -3.61
CA VAL A 90 13.99 2.31 -2.83
C VAL A 90 12.69 1.99 -3.57
N LEU A 91 12.60 0.76 -4.07
CA LEU A 91 11.41 0.19 -4.71
C LEU A 91 10.52 -0.49 -3.64
N ALA A 92 9.97 0.33 -2.75
CA ALA A 92 9.07 -0.08 -1.69
C ALA A 92 7.99 0.99 -1.45
N CYS A 93 6.95 0.66 -0.68
CA CYS A 93 5.92 1.64 -0.29
C CYS A 93 6.52 2.73 0.62
N GLY A 94 5.78 3.82 0.82
CA GLY A 94 6.24 4.96 1.63
C GLY A 94 6.68 4.61 3.05
N SER A 95 6.14 3.54 3.67
CA SER A 95 6.62 3.04 4.95
C SER A 95 8.01 2.41 4.84
N GLY A 96 8.26 1.63 3.79
CA GLY A 96 9.58 1.06 3.50
C GLY A 96 10.62 2.14 3.20
N ILE A 97 10.28 3.13 2.36
CA ILE A 97 11.16 4.25 2.04
C ILE A 97 11.61 4.98 3.31
N GLN A 98 10.68 5.32 4.21
CA GLN A 98 10.99 6.00 5.48
C GLN A 98 11.85 5.13 6.41
N SER A 99 11.58 3.81 6.47
CA SER A 99 12.38 2.87 7.24
C SER A 99 13.83 2.79 6.75
N ILE A 100 14.04 2.72 5.42
CA ILE A 100 15.38 2.75 4.83
C ILE A 100 16.07 4.09 5.13
N SER A 101 15.37 5.20 4.88
CA SER A 101 15.90 6.56 5.11
C SER A 101 16.34 6.78 6.57
N SER A 102 15.68 6.16 7.54
CA SER A 102 16.06 6.28 8.95
C SER A 102 17.33 5.47 9.33
N ASN A 103 17.82 4.62 8.43
CA ASN A 103 18.98 3.73 8.67
C ASN A 103 20.25 4.14 7.91
N VAL A 104 20.20 5.19 7.10
CA VAL A 104 21.33 5.65 6.28
C VAL A 104 21.45 7.17 6.30
N ASP A 105 22.69 7.68 6.28
CA ASP A 105 23.01 9.11 6.16
C ASP A 105 23.27 9.49 4.68
N LYS A 106 22.51 8.89 3.78
CA LYS A 106 22.60 9.16 2.34
C LYS A 106 21.26 9.61 1.77
N ARG A 107 21.29 10.23 0.63
CA ARG A 107 20.06 10.55 -0.11
C ARG A 107 19.30 9.26 -0.42
N VAL A 108 18.01 9.26 -0.10
CA VAL A 108 17.09 8.17 -0.44
C VAL A 108 16.06 8.71 -1.42
N VAL A 109 15.95 8.06 -2.58
CA VAL A 109 14.97 8.35 -3.62
C VAL A 109 13.91 7.24 -3.61
N GLY A 110 12.65 7.60 -3.39
CA GLY A 110 11.54 6.66 -3.47
C GLY A 110 11.16 6.38 -4.92
N GLY A 111 11.25 5.12 -5.34
CA GLY A 111 10.90 4.70 -6.70
C GLY A 111 9.43 4.37 -6.90
N LEU A 112 8.64 4.22 -5.82
CA LEU A 112 7.23 3.85 -5.89
C LEU A 112 6.30 4.92 -5.32
N ASN A 113 5.08 4.96 -5.86
CA ASN A 113 3.92 5.60 -5.27
C ASN A 113 3.12 4.56 -4.46
N SER A 114 2.72 4.92 -3.24
CA SER A 114 1.78 4.12 -2.44
C SER A 114 0.37 4.57 -2.75
N MET A 115 -0.45 3.69 -3.33
CA MET A 115 -1.78 4.03 -3.83
C MET A 115 -2.85 3.89 -2.74
N PHE A 116 -3.03 2.69 -2.20
CA PHE A 116 -4.04 2.40 -1.20
C PHE A 116 -3.73 1.13 -0.40
N LEU A 117 -4.50 0.88 0.65
CA LEU A 117 -4.52 -0.38 1.38
C LEU A 117 -5.57 -1.31 0.79
N GLY A 118 -5.13 -2.41 0.21
CA GLY A 118 -6.01 -3.30 -0.53
C GLY A 118 -5.58 -4.77 -0.54
N ASN A 119 -6.28 -5.51 -1.36
CA ASN A 119 -6.08 -6.93 -1.60
C ASN A 119 -5.75 -7.19 -3.08
N VAL A 120 -5.14 -8.34 -3.33
CA VAL A 120 -5.01 -8.91 -4.68
C VAL A 120 -6.29 -9.69 -4.98
N ARG A 121 -7.07 -9.26 -5.94
CA ARG A 121 -8.25 -10.00 -6.43
C ARG A 121 -7.84 -11.12 -7.36
N ARG A 122 -6.97 -10.78 -8.31
CA ARG A 122 -6.27 -11.68 -9.23
C ARG A 122 -4.89 -11.11 -9.49
N PHE A 123 -4.01 -11.90 -10.09
CA PHE A 123 -2.71 -11.41 -10.52
C PHE A 123 -2.85 -10.15 -11.39
N GLY A 124 -2.22 -9.04 -10.97
CA GLY A 124 -2.31 -7.75 -11.65
C GLY A 124 -3.61 -6.97 -11.44
N GLN A 125 -4.53 -7.45 -10.59
CA GLN A 125 -5.77 -6.75 -10.22
C GLN A 125 -5.82 -6.52 -8.72
N TYR A 126 -5.88 -5.26 -8.34
CA TYR A 126 -5.86 -4.81 -6.96
C TYR A 126 -7.09 -3.96 -6.66
N GLU A 127 -7.65 -4.12 -5.46
CA GLU A 127 -8.82 -3.37 -5.02
C GLU A 127 -8.59 -2.76 -3.65
N GLU A 128 -9.02 -1.52 -3.46
CA GLU A 128 -9.00 -0.88 -2.15
C GLU A 128 -10.00 -1.59 -1.22
N MET A 129 -9.52 -1.97 -0.04
CA MET A 129 -10.33 -2.69 0.95
C MET A 129 -10.45 -1.98 2.28
N CYS A 130 -9.56 -1.02 2.57
CA CYS A 130 -9.55 -0.37 3.87
C CYS A 130 -8.97 1.04 3.82
N SER A 131 -9.73 2.00 4.34
CA SER A 131 -9.28 3.40 4.52
C SER A 131 -8.55 3.66 5.84
N LEU A 132 -8.29 2.64 6.66
CA LEU A 132 -7.68 2.76 8.00
C LEU A 132 -8.45 3.70 8.93
N CYS A 133 -9.77 3.73 8.86
CA CYS A 133 -10.61 4.64 9.63
C CYS A 133 -10.67 4.35 11.15
N GLY A 134 -10.16 3.18 11.60
CA GLY A 134 -10.07 2.81 13.01
C GLY A 134 -11.40 2.42 13.69
N ASP A 135 -12.52 2.44 12.97
CA ASP A 135 -13.85 2.17 13.48
C ASP A 135 -14.61 1.22 12.55
N CYS A 136 -14.28 -0.08 12.62
CA CYS A 136 -14.77 -1.09 11.68
C CYS A 136 -16.23 -1.47 11.95
N ILE A 137 -17.04 -1.46 10.88
CA ILE A 137 -18.43 -1.90 10.88
C ILE A 137 -18.66 -3.18 10.06
N LEU A 138 -17.59 -3.93 9.81
CA LEU A 138 -17.62 -5.13 8.95
C LEU A 138 -18.51 -6.24 9.52
N ASN A 139 -18.70 -6.28 10.85
CA ASN A 139 -19.59 -7.25 11.49
C ASN A 139 -21.06 -7.01 11.12
N GLU A 140 -21.44 -5.74 10.93
CA GLU A 140 -22.79 -5.31 10.56
C GLU A 140 -23.03 -5.42 9.05
N THR A 141 -21.99 -5.35 8.25
CA THR A 141 -22.06 -5.32 6.78
C THR A 141 -21.57 -6.62 6.12
N ALA A 142 -21.64 -7.73 6.87
CA ALA A 142 -21.24 -9.04 6.39
C ALA A 142 -19.83 -9.10 5.75
N GLY A 143 -18.90 -8.33 6.30
CA GLY A 143 -17.51 -8.31 5.84
C GLY A 143 -17.22 -7.42 4.62
N ILE A 144 -18.18 -6.62 4.15
CA ILE A 144 -17.98 -5.64 3.08
C ILE A 144 -17.89 -4.24 3.69
N CYS A 145 -16.80 -3.52 3.42
CA CYS A 145 -16.59 -2.17 3.95
C CYS A 145 -17.31 -1.11 3.11
N PRO A 146 -18.42 -0.51 3.57
CA PRO A 146 -19.10 0.50 2.77
C PRO A 146 -18.30 1.81 2.66
N VAL A 147 -17.29 2.04 3.51
CA VAL A 147 -16.45 3.25 3.45
C VAL A 147 -15.53 3.23 2.23
N THR A 148 -15.05 2.05 1.84
CA THR A 148 -14.14 1.91 0.69
C THR A 148 -14.84 1.40 -0.57
N THR A 149 -15.88 0.56 -0.41
CA THR A 149 -16.56 -0.05 -1.56
C THR A 149 -17.69 0.82 -2.11
N CYS A 150 -18.35 1.66 -1.27
CA CYS A 150 -19.35 2.60 -1.75
C CYS A 150 -18.69 3.92 -2.17
N ALA A 151 -18.82 4.33 -3.43
CA ALA A 151 -18.26 5.59 -3.94
C ALA A 151 -18.69 6.83 -3.14
N LYS A 152 -19.86 6.76 -2.47
CA LYS A 152 -20.37 7.83 -1.58
C LYS A 152 -20.06 7.59 -0.10
N GLY A 153 -19.41 6.47 0.27
CA GLY A 153 -19.09 6.13 1.67
C GLY A 153 -20.30 6.04 2.61
N LEU A 154 -21.47 5.66 2.10
CA LEU A 154 -22.71 5.60 2.89
C LEU A 154 -22.66 4.48 3.92
N LEU A 155 -23.16 4.75 5.14
CA LEU A 155 -23.11 3.81 6.26
C LEU A 155 -24.45 3.12 6.56
N ASN A 156 -25.56 3.60 6.02
CA ASN A 156 -26.91 3.21 6.42
C ASN A 156 -27.80 2.79 5.24
N GLY A 157 -27.25 2.10 4.27
CA GLY A 157 -28.01 1.59 3.12
C GLY A 157 -27.68 2.31 1.81
N PRO A 158 -28.32 1.88 0.72
CA PRO A 158 -28.09 2.41 -0.62
C PRO A 158 -28.60 3.84 -0.78
N CYS A 159 -28.02 4.56 -1.74
CA CYS A 159 -28.43 5.94 -2.08
C CYS A 159 -29.74 6.01 -2.90
N GLY A 160 -30.21 4.87 -3.44
CA GLY A 160 -31.37 4.81 -4.31
C GLY A 160 -31.09 5.04 -5.80
N GLY A 161 -29.85 5.38 -6.19
CA GLY A 161 -29.46 5.60 -7.59
C GLY A 161 -28.82 4.39 -8.26
N MET A 162 -28.85 3.21 -7.63
CA MET A 162 -28.35 1.98 -8.21
C MET A 162 -29.26 1.51 -9.36
N GLU A 163 -28.64 1.11 -10.47
CA GLU A 163 -29.33 0.51 -11.62
C GLU A 163 -28.73 -0.88 -11.89
N ASP A 164 -29.59 -1.87 -11.96
CA ASP A 164 -29.23 -3.29 -12.25
C ASP A 164 -28.06 -3.84 -11.41
N GLY A 165 -27.96 -3.43 -10.16
CA GLY A 165 -26.89 -3.83 -9.24
C GLY A 165 -25.61 -3.01 -9.34
N HIS A 166 -25.53 -2.04 -10.25
CA HIS A 166 -24.35 -1.19 -10.47
C HIS A 166 -24.47 0.17 -9.81
N CYS A 167 -23.34 0.80 -9.54
CA CYS A 167 -23.26 2.09 -8.87
C CYS A 167 -23.63 3.22 -9.82
N GLU A 168 -24.45 4.19 -9.38
CA GLU A 168 -24.78 5.38 -10.19
C GLU A 168 -23.58 6.31 -10.45
N VAL A 169 -22.51 6.20 -9.65
CA VAL A 169 -21.29 7.01 -9.84
C VAL A 169 -20.39 6.41 -10.91
N ASP A 170 -20.38 5.08 -11.02
CA ASP A 170 -19.57 4.35 -11.99
C ASP A 170 -20.27 3.02 -12.30
N ALA A 171 -20.76 2.87 -13.53
CA ALA A 171 -21.46 1.68 -13.98
C ALA A 171 -20.57 0.43 -14.12
N GLU A 172 -19.26 0.57 -14.08
CA GLU A 172 -18.30 -0.54 -14.09
C GLU A 172 -18.20 -1.24 -12.73
N ILE A 173 -18.67 -0.60 -11.64
CA ILE A 173 -18.58 -1.14 -10.29
C ILE A 173 -19.94 -1.59 -9.75
N GLU A 174 -19.95 -2.72 -9.03
CA GLU A 174 -21.14 -3.21 -8.35
C GLU A 174 -21.52 -2.30 -7.17
N CYS A 175 -22.81 -2.14 -6.92
CA CYS A 175 -23.27 -1.37 -5.77
C CYS A 175 -22.91 -2.07 -4.46
N ALA A 176 -22.07 -1.44 -3.63
CA ALA A 176 -21.65 -1.97 -2.34
C ALA A 176 -22.83 -2.40 -1.44
N TRP A 177 -23.92 -1.62 -1.43
CA TRP A 177 -25.07 -1.93 -0.60
C TRP A 177 -25.95 -3.04 -1.14
N SER A 178 -25.99 -3.25 -2.46
CA SER A 178 -26.60 -4.44 -3.07
C SER A 178 -25.83 -5.69 -2.66
N LEU A 179 -24.50 -5.67 -2.74
CA LEU A 179 -23.63 -6.77 -2.30
C LEU A 179 -23.80 -7.08 -0.80
N ILE A 180 -23.85 -6.04 0.05
CA ILE A 180 -24.06 -6.19 1.50
C ILE A 180 -25.44 -6.82 1.75
N TYR A 181 -26.48 -6.33 1.08
CA TYR A 181 -27.85 -6.86 1.23
C TYR A 181 -27.93 -8.34 0.88
N GLU A 182 -27.45 -8.74 -0.31
CA GLU A 182 -27.50 -10.14 -0.74
C GLU A 182 -26.69 -11.06 0.18
N ARG A 183 -25.54 -10.61 0.67
CA ARG A 183 -24.75 -11.36 1.62
C ARG A 183 -25.40 -11.49 3.00
N LEU A 184 -26.01 -10.45 3.51
CA LEU A 184 -26.80 -10.50 4.75
C LEU A 184 -28.05 -11.37 4.60
N LYS A 185 -28.69 -11.35 3.43
CA LYS A 185 -29.85 -12.20 3.10
C LYS A 185 -29.45 -13.67 3.08
N SER A 186 -28.33 -14.04 2.45
CA SER A 186 -27.83 -15.42 2.45
C SER A 186 -27.46 -15.91 3.86
N GLN A 187 -27.09 -15.01 4.77
CA GLN A 187 -26.79 -15.29 6.19
C GLN A 187 -28.02 -15.20 7.11
N GLN A 188 -29.21 -14.90 6.58
CA GLN A 188 -30.45 -14.67 7.37
C GLN A 188 -30.31 -13.54 8.42
N ARG A 189 -29.55 -12.49 8.10
CA ARG A 189 -29.20 -11.38 9.01
C ARG A 189 -29.77 -10.02 8.57
N GLN A 190 -30.79 -9.97 7.72
CA GLN A 190 -31.37 -8.70 7.21
C GLN A 190 -31.87 -7.77 8.33
N GLY A 191 -32.16 -8.29 9.53
CA GLY A 191 -32.52 -7.49 10.70
C GLY A 191 -31.51 -6.40 11.08
N VAL A 192 -30.28 -6.48 10.58
CA VAL A 192 -29.27 -5.43 10.76
C VAL A 192 -29.72 -4.09 10.16
N PHE A 193 -30.47 -4.10 9.05
CA PHE A 193 -30.98 -2.86 8.40
C PHE A 193 -32.01 -2.10 9.28
N ALA A 194 -32.59 -2.72 10.28
CA ALA A 194 -33.48 -2.03 11.23
C ALA A 194 -32.69 -1.15 12.22
N ARG A 195 -31.36 -1.26 12.25
CA ARG A 195 -30.51 -0.50 13.17
C ARG A 195 -29.78 0.60 12.39
N ARG A 196 -29.89 1.84 12.88
CA ARG A 196 -29.11 2.94 12.33
C ARG A 196 -27.70 2.91 12.88
N VAL A 197 -26.71 2.87 12.00
CA VAL A 197 -25.29 3.06 12.32
C VAL A 197 -25.03 4.54 12.56
N PRO A 198 -24.46 4.94 13.71
CA PRO A 198 -24.11 6.34 13.94
C PRO A 198 -22.97 6.79 13.00
N PRO A 199 -22.74 8.11 12.88
CA PRO A 199 -21.57 8.62 12.19
C PRO A 199 -20.29 7.99 12.73
N LYS A 200 -19.32 7.73 11.85
CA LYS A 200 -18.05 7.12 12.25
C LYS A 200 -17.29 7.97 13.27
N ASN A 201 -16.72 7.32 14.24
CA ASN A 201 -15.83 7.97 15.22
C ASN A 201 -14.42 8.14 14.63
N TRP A 202 -14.21 9.22 13.90
CA TRP A 202 -12.93 9.55 13.29
C TRP A 202 -11.83 9.88 14.30
N SER A 203 -12.16 10.12 15.58
CA SER A 203 -11.14 10.34 16.63
C SER A 203 -10.26 9.10 16.88
N ARG A 204 -10.72 7.91 16.44
CA ARG A 204 -9.93 6.67 16.48
C ARG A 204 -8.79 6.65 15.47
N ARG A 205 -8.89 7.45 14.40
CA ARG A 205 -7.83 7.64 13.40
C ARG A 205 -6.89 8.77 13.84
N ILE A 206 -6.00 8.47 14.79
CA ILE A 206 -5.01 9.44 15.27
C ILE A 206 -3.89 9.58 14.24
N GLN A 207 -3.52 10.82 13.91
CA GLN A 207 -2.39 11.14 13.04
C GLN A 207 -1.48 12.18 13.73
N PRO A 208 -0.16 11.92 13.89
CA PRO A 208 0.53 10.65 13.58
C PRO A 208 0.13 9.52 14.54
N GLY A 209 -0.24 8.37 13.99
CA GLY A 209 -0.65 7.21 14.76
C GLY A 209 0.52 6.57 15.49
N ARG A 210 0.32 6.22 16.77
CA ARG A 210 1.25 5.40 17.55
C ARG A 210 0.45 4.37 18.32
N TYR A 211 0.89 3.12 18.25
CA TYR A 211 0.30 2.03 19.01
C TYR A 211 1.40 1.25 19.73
N ARG A 212 1.19 0.96 21.01
CA ARG A 212 2.08 0.14 21.82
C ARG A 212 1.26 -0.95 22.49
N LEU A 213 1.71 -2.19 22.38
CA LEU A 213 1.14 -3.30 23.14
C LEU A 213 1.29 -3.01 24.63
N LYS A 214 0.26 -3.31 25.41
CA LYS A 214 0.32 -3.22 26.87
C LYS A 214 1.21 -4.32 27.42
N ASP A 215 1.82 -4.07 28.59
CA ASP A 215 2.63 -5.08 29.25
C ASP A 215 1.72 -6.28 29.63
N GLY A 216 2.14 -7.48 29.22
CA GLY A 216 1.37 -8.72 29.35
C GLY A 216 0.70 -9.25 28.08
N GLU A 217 0.66 -8.47 26.99
CA GLU A 217 0.13 -8.86 25.66
C GLU A 217 1.25 -9.32 24.68
N ARG A 218 2.43 -9.67 25.20
CA ARG A 218 3.60 -10.12 24.43
C ARG A 218 3.71 -11.64 24.41
#